data_545a0ca3a605b5dc5a63da50f1d310b1
#
_entry.id   545a0ca3a605b5dc5a63da50f1d310b1
#
_cell.length_a   1.000
_cell.length_b   1.000
_cell.length_c   1.000
_cell.angle_alpha   90.00
_cell.angle_beta   90.00
_cell.angle_gamma   90.00
#
_symmetry.space_group_name_H-M   'P 1'
#
loop_
_entity.id
_entity.type
_entity.pdbx_description
1 polymer ?
#
loop_
_entity_poly.entity_id
_entity_poly.type
_entity_poly.pdbx_seq_one_letter_code
_entity_poly.pdbx_strand_id
1 'polypeptide(L)'
;MRASLALERESGQRLIDIQQLVSVDVDQFYGIEIEEFPAQIAQVALWLVDHQMNVRISEEFGNYFARIPLVSTPHIVHGNALRVDWNDVLPAEKCSYVLGNPPFVGAMVMSDAQREDFAAVFSDLKGYGVLDFVSAWYWKAAKYMQHTAIHAAFVSTNSIMQGEQVGLLWAPLMQRLGIHIAFAHRTFRWSNEAKGVAAVHCVIVGFGCLVPKRARLFEYEIVEGEAHEVGAMNINAYLVDAPDVFLINRDAPICAVPAMRFGSMPRDGGHLILDEASRDAFLSAEPEARRWIRFYTEAQEFINGYTRYCLWLVDIDPAQLRNLPEVMKRIERVRTFRLESKAQTTRNFAATPTLFCQIAQPRSGYLLIPRVSSERRRFVPMNFMDALTIANDQVLTVESATMFHFGILTSTMHNAWIRYTCGRLKSDFRYSKDIVYNNFPWPDAPTDTQKRKIETAAQGVLGARTAYPKASLADLYDPLTMPPNLVKAHQVLDAAVDAAYGKEGVRNDAERVAFLFELYQKYTSLLPGVTVKKRGKRSKTAV
;
A
#
# COMPACT_ATOMS: atom_id res chain seq x y z
N MET A 1 37.81 11.91 9.49
CA MET A 1 38.92 10.92 9.45
C MET A 1 39.60 10.86 8.09
N ARG A 2 38.98 10.37 6.97
CA ARG A 2 39.63 10.36 5.64
C ARG A 2 40.11 11.74 5.17
N ALA A 3 39.38 12.82 5.44
CA ALA A 3 39.78 14.18 5.12
C ALA A 3 40.97 14.68 5.97
N SER A 4 41.04 14.25 7.25
CA SER A 4 42.18 14.56 8.14
C SER A 4 43.44 13.81 7.71
N LEU A 5 43.30 12.56 7.27
CA LEU A 5 44.38 11.75 6.69
C LEU A 5 44.93 12.34 5.38
N ALA A 6 44.05 12.91 4.53
CA ALA A 6 44.47 13.57 3.31
C ALA A 6 45.31 14.83 3.64
N LEU A 7 44.88 15.63 4.63
CA LEU A 7 45.60 16.79 5.13
C LEU A 7 46.96 16.45 5.74
N GLU A 8 47.07 15.30 6.49
CA GLU A 8 48.34 14.81 7.03
C GLU A 8 49.31 14.39 5.92
N ARG A 9 48.82 13.70 4.88
CA ARG A 9 49.66 13.33 3.73
C ARG A 9 50.18 14.54 2.95
N GLU A 10 49.39 15.60 2.90
CA GLU A 10 49.80 16.85 2.23
C GLU A 10 50.72 17.72 3.08
N SER A 11 50.56 17.73 4.41
CA SER A 11 51.36 18.60 5.32
C SER A 11 52.62 17.97 5.84
N GLY A 12 52.79 16.66 5.71
CA GLY A 12 53.96 15.90 6.26
C GLY A 12 54.06 15.91 7.79
N GLN A 13 53.08 16.48 8.48
CA GLN A 13 53.03 16.49 9.95
C GLN A 13 52.34 15.22 10.45
N ARG A 14 53.02 14.40 11.25
CA ARG A 14 52.40 13.31 11.97
C ARG A 14 51.61 13.86 13.14
N LEU A 15 50.33 13.57 13.21
CA LEU A 15 49.50 13.86 14.38
C LEU A 15 49.98 12.98 15.55
N ILE A 16 50.27 13.61 16.66
CA ILE A 16 50.94 13.01 17.83
C ILE A 16 49.96 12.12 18.62
N ASP A 17 48.63 12.34 18.47
CA ASP A 17 47.61 11.63 19.24
C ASP A 17 46.43 11.19 18.39
N ILE A 18 46.40 9.93 17.98
CA ILE A 18 45.32 9.30 17.22
C ILE A 18 43.99 9.35 18.00
N GLN A 19 44.06 9.33 19.34
CA GLN A 19 42.85 9.36 20.19
C GLN A 19 42.02 10.63 19.97
N GLN A 20 42.66 11.75 19.70
CA GLN A 20 41.97 13.02 19.41
C GLN A 20 41.26 13.02 18.07
N LEU A 21 41.61 12.12 17.15
CA LEU A 21 40.95 11.99 15.82
C LEU A 21 39.75 11.04 15.85
N VAL A 22 39.69 10.16 16.83
CA VAL A 22 38.60 9.20 16.98
C VAL A 22 37.45 9.88 17.75
N SER A 23 36.47 10.35 17.03
CA SER A 23 35.28 11.05 17.57
C SER A 23 34.12 10.12 17.93
N VAL A 24 34.23 8.82 17.64
CA VAL A 24 33.18 7.83 17.91
C VAL A 24 33.73 6.77 18.85
N ASP A 25 33.03 6.55 19.95
CA ASP A 25 33.33 5.53 20.95
C ASP A 25 32.08 4.66 21.21
N VAL A 26 32.28 3.46 21.72
CA VAL A 26 31.22 2.48 21.96
C VAL A 26 30.21 2.93 23.02
N ASP A 27 30.62 3.78 23.97
CA ASP A 27 29.74 4.36 25.00
C ASP A 27 28.75 5.41 24.46
N GLN A 28 28.91 5.82 23.20
CA GLN A 28 27.95 6.69 22.52
C GLN A 28 26.76 5.91 21.91
N PHE A 29 26.76 4.58 22.01
CA PHE A 29 25.69 3.74 21.47
C PHE A 29 24.71 3.33 22.56
N TYR A 30 23.44 3.67 22.33
CA TYR A 30 22.31 3.36 23.19
C TYR A 30 21.34 2.47 22.42
N GLY A 31 20.73 1.49 23.07
CA GLY A 31 19.79 0.58 22.45
C GLY A 31 18.72 0.09 23.41
N ILE A 32 17.58 -0.30 22.87
CA ILE A 32 16.49 -0.94 23.61
C ILE A 32 16.17 -2.23 22.86
N GLU A 33 16.30 -3.36 23.54
CA GLU A 33 16.03 -4.69 22.99
C GLU A 33 15.04 -5.43 23.90
N ILE A 34 14.00 -6.03 23.30
CA ILE A 34 12.92 -6.67 24.03
C ILE A 34 13.33 -8.01 24.66
N GLU A 35 14.29 -8.69 24.06
CA GLU A 35 14.77 -10.00 24.51
C GLU A 35 16.11 -9.86 25.23
N GLU A 36 16.26 -10.51 26.39
CA GLU A 36 17.46 -10.40 27.23
C GLU A 36 18.72 -10.91 26.51
N PHE A 37 18.64 -12.08 25.89
CA PHE A 37 19.80 -12.67 25.21
C PHE A 37 20.26 -11.86 23.98
N PRO A 38 19.38 -11.39 23.07
CA PRO A 38 19.74 -10.44 22.02
C PRO A 38 20.32 -9.12 22.55
N ALA A 39 19.87 -8.61 23.70
CA ALA A 39 20.47 -7.42 24.31
C ALA A 39 21.94 -7.63 24.69
N GLN A 40 22.27 -8.79 25.26
CA GLN A 40 23.64 -9.17 25.56
C GLN A 40 24.49 -9.37 24.29
N ILE A 41 23.91 -10.00 23.24
CA ILE A 41 24.60 -10.14 21.95
C ILE A 41 24.87 -8.76 21.34
N ALA A 42 23.94 -7.80 21.43
CA ALA A 42 24.13 -6.45 20.91
C ALA A 42 25.32 -5.74 21.57
N GLN A 43 25.49 -5.88 22.89
CA GLN A 43 26.65 -5.34 23.61
C GLN A 43 27.98 -5.93 23.08
N VAL A 44 28.05 -7.25 22.97
CA VAL A 44 29.25 -7.95 22.46
C VAL A 44 29.53 -7.56 21.00
N ALA A 45 28.50 -7.46 20.17
CA ALA A 45 28.64 -7.07 18.76
C ALA A 45 29.18 -5.64 18.62
N LEU A 46 28.72 -4.70 19.44
CA LEU A 46 29.23 -3.32 19.43
C LEU A 46 30.71 -3.27 19.87
N TRP A 47 31.11 -4.02 20.88
CA TRP A 47 32.53 -4.14 21.25
C TRP A 47 33.38 -4.76 20.13
N LEU A 48 32.88 -5.78 19.45
CA LEU A 48 33.60 -6.39 18.33
C LEU A 48 33.77 -5.41 17.17
N VAL A 49 32.73 -4.62 16.87
CA VAL A 49 32.80 -3.57 15.82
C VAL A 49 33.79 -2.47 16.24
N ASP A 50 33.77 -2.03 17.50
CA ASP A 50 34.73 -1.05 18.01
C ASP A 50 36.18 -1.59 17.87
N HIS A 51 36.43 -2.84 18.28
CA HIS A 51 37.73 -3.47 18.11
C HIS A 51 38.17 -3.56 16.64
N GLN A 52 37.26 -3.98 15.73
CA GLN A 52 37.56 -4.03 14.29
C GLN A 52 37.90 -2.65 13.72
N MET A 53 37.21 -1.62 14.17
CA MET A 53 37.47 -0.24 13.72
C MET A 53 38.81 0.26 14.28
N ASN A 54 39.17 -0.06 15.53
CA ASN A 54 40.45 0.27 16.13
C ASN A 54 41.62 -0.43 15.42
N VAL A 55 41.45 -1.68 15.00
CA VAL A 55 42.44 -2.41 14.18
C VAL A 55 42.63 -1.69 12.82
N ARG A 56 41.57 -1.33 12.15
CA ARG A 56 41.63 -0.57 10.86
C ARG A 56 42.34 0.77 11.03
N ILE A 57 42.09 1.47 12.15
CA ILE A 57 42.77 2.73 12.46
C ILE A 57 44.29 2.45 12.65
N SER A 58 44.63 1.39 13.38
CA SER A 58 46.04 0.99 13.61
C SER A 58 46.76 0.70 12.29
N GLU A 59 46.13 -0.02 11.40
CA GLU A 59 46.66 -0.34 10.05
C GLU A 59 46.84 0.91 9.19
N GLU A 60 45.88 1.83 9.20
CA GLU A 60 45.90 3.06 8.39
C GLU A 60 46.96 4.05 8.86
N PHE A 61 47.20 4.16 10.19
CA PHE A 61 48.17 5.09 10.77
C PHE A 61 49.54 4.49 11.05
N GLY A 62 49.69 3.15 10.92
CA GLY A 62 50.93 2.44 11.15
C GLY A 62 51.38 2.42 12.63
N ASN A 63 50.50 2.73 13.57
CA ASN A 63 50.69 2.71 15.00
C ASN A 63 49.68 1.81 15.67
N TYR A 64 50.10 1.04 16.68
CA TYR A 64 49.20 0.19 17.43
C TYR A 64 48.26 1.03 18.30
N PHE A 65 47.00 1.08 17.89
CA PHE A 65 45.93 1.71 18.65
C PHE A 65 45.01 0.62 19.22
N ALA A 66 45.35 0.16 20.44
CA ALA A 66 44.48 -0.77 21.16
C ALA A 66 43.79 -0.01 22.29
N ARG A 67 42.51 0.21 22.18
CA ARG A 67 41.65 0.37 23.35
C ARG A 67 41.43 -1.01 23.96
N ILE A 68 41.67 -1.15 25.27
CA ILE A 68 41.22 -2.34 26.00
C ILE A 68 39.68 -2.26 26.00
N PRO A 69 38.92 -3.22 25.43
CA PRO A 69 37.48 -3.12 25.20
C PRO A 69 36.61 -3.03 26.46
N LEU A 70 37.19 -2.95 27.64
CA LEU A 70 36.46 -2.96 28.91
C LEU A 70 36.33 -1.59 29.60
N VAL A 71 36.85 -0.52 29.00
CA VAL A 71 36.79 0.83 29.60
C VAL A 71 35.51 1.56 29.26
N SER A 72 34.97 1.35 28.06
CA SER A 72 33.71 1.95 27.57
C SER A 72 32.71 0.85 27.28
N THR A 73 31.46 1.06 27.66
CA THR A 73 30.37 0.07 27.50
C THR A 73 29.20 0.68 26.72
N PRO A 74 28.64 -0.03 25.72
CA PRO A 74 27.41 0.41 25.09
C PRO A 74 26.22 0.31 26.06
N HIS A 75 25.28 1.19 25.96
CA HIS A 75 24.12 1.30 26.85
C HIS A 75 22.92 0.58 26.25
N ILE A 76 22.83 -0.73 26.41
CA ILE A 76 21.71 -1.53 25.90
C ILE A 76 20.77 -1.88 27.06
N VAL A 77 19.53 -1.38 26.96
CA VAL A 77 18.46 -1.62 27.94
C VAL A 77 17.61 -2.80 27.46
N HIS A 78 17.45 -3.80 28.34
CA HIS A 78 16.46 -4.86 28.14
C HIS A 78 15.07 -4.31 28.44
N GLY A 79 14.18 -4.24 27.46
CA GLY A 79 12.83 -3.72 27.61
C GLY A 79 12.08 -3.52 26.30
N ASN A 80 10.76 -3.30 26.43
CA ASN A 80 9.92 -3.03 25.28
C ASN A 80 10.06 -1.56 24.85
N ALA A 81 10.62 -1.33 23.66
CA ALA A 81 10.85 0.01 23.11
C ALA A 81 9.57 0.87 23.00
N LEU A 82 8.38 0.27 22.92
CA LEU A 82 7.12 1.01 22.92
C LEU A 82 6.67 1.45 24.32
N ARG A 83 7.11 0.75 25.40
CA ARG A 83 6.76 1.05 26.80
C ARG A 83 7.80 1.93 27.50
N VAL A 84 9.08 1.67 27.26
CA VAL A 84 10.20 2.44 27.85
C VAL A 84 10.15 3.89 27.37
N ASP A 85 10.30 4.87 28.27
CA ASP A 85 10.55 6.25 27.84
C ASP A 85 11.99 6.34 27.26
N TRP A 86 12.11 6.79 26.05
CA TRP A 86 13.42 6.90 25.40
C TRP A 86 14.30 7.97 26.05
N ASN A 87 13.72 8.98 26.70
CA ASN A 87 14.50 9.97 27.46
C ASN A 87 15.15 9.39 28.71
N ASP A 88 14.60 8.31 29.29
CA ASP A 88 15.24 7.62 30.43
C ASP A 88 16.47 6.83 29.98
N VAL A 89 16.54 6.43 28.69
CA VAL A 89 17.67 5.73 28.10
C VAL A 89 18.72 6.73 27.62
N LEU A 90 18.29 7.74 26.86
CA LEU A 90 19.13 8.85 26.39
C LEU A 90 18.25 10.10 26.24
N PRO A 91 18.54 11.19 26.97
CA PRO A 91 17.85 12.46 26.74
C PRO A 91 17.95 12.93 25.29
N ALA A 92 16.85 13.39 24.71
CA ALA A 92 16.77 13.74 23.29
C ALA A 92 17.81 14.79 22.88
N GLU A 93 18.17 15.72 23.77
CA GLU A 93 19.18 16.76 23.52
C GLU A 93 20.59 16.18 23.31
N LYS A 94 20.84 14.96 23.78
CA LYS A 94 22.13 14.25 23.65
C LYS A 94 22.13 13.27 22.47
N CYS A 95 20.96 13.02 21.85
CA CYS A 95 20.81 12.07 20.76
C CYS A 95 21.06 12.74 19.41
N SER A 96 21.87 12.12 18.54
CA SER A 96 22.10 12.60 17.17
C SER A 96 21.30 11.78 16.15
N TYR A 97 21.20 10.46 16.36
CA TYR A 97 20.60 9.54 15.39
C TYR A 97 19.75 8.49 16.10
N VAL A 98 18.62 8.16 15.49
CA VAL A 98 17.77 7.03 15.88
C VAL A 98 17.66 6.07 14.70
N LEU A 99 18.11 4.83 14.87
CA LEU A 99 18.09 3.81 13.82
C LEU A 99 17.34 2.57 14.31
N GLY A 100 16.62 1.90 13.41
CA GLY A 100 15.95 0.67 13.78
C GLY A 100 15.40 -0.14 12.62
N ASN A 101 15.18 -1.41 12.91
CA ASN A 101 14.43 -2.34 12.08
C ASN A 101 13.29 -2.93 12.92
N PRO A 102 12.21 -2.16 13.16
CA PRO A 102 11.10 -2.60 14.00
C PRO A 102 10.37 -3.81 13.40
N PRO A 103 9.64 -4.61 14.20
CA PRO A 103 8.99 -5.81 13.73
C PRO A 103 7.88 -5.53 12.69
N PHE A 104 7.86 -6.33 11.61
CA PHE A 104 6.92 -6.23 10.50
C PHE A 104 5.65 -7.04 10.79
N VAL A 105 4.74 -6.48 11.56
CA VAL A 105 3.46 -7.11 11.91
C VAL A 105 2.32 -6.26 11.35
N GLY A 106 1.52 -6.85 10.46
CA GLY A 106 0.35 -6.18 9.89
C GLY A 106 -0.78 -6.01 10.92
N ALA A 107 -1.60 -4.98 10.76
CA ALA A 107 -2.69 -4.63 11.68
C ALA A 107 -3.61 -5.80 12.08
N MET A 108 -3.89 -6.71 11.13
CA MET A 108 -4.83 -7.83 11.33
C MET A 108 -4.27 -9.00 12.14
N VAL A 109 -2.94 -9.09 12.25
CA VAL A 109 -2.24 -10.25 12.85
C VAL A 109 -1.50 -9.90 14.15
N MET A 110 -1.64 -8.68 14.65
CA MET A 110 -1.11 -8.29 15.96
C MET A 110 -1.72 -9.16 17.07
N SER A 111 -0.88 -9.59 18.02
CA SER A 111 -1.34 -10.20 19.28
C SER A 111 -2.04 -9.17 20.17
N ASP A 112 -2.75 -9.63 21.18
CA ASP A 112 -3.42 -8.74 22.14
C ASP A 112 -2.42 -7.84 22.87
N ALA A 113 -1.28 -8.38 23.31
CA ALA A 113 -0.21 -7.59 23.93
C ALA A 113 0.36 -6.51 22.98
N GLN A 114 0.56 -6.85 21.70
CA GLN A 114 0.98 -5.86 20.71
C GLN A 114 -0.08 -4.78 20.47
N ARG A 115 -1.36 -5.13 20.51
CA ARG A 115 -2.46 -4.16 20.39
C ARG A 115 -2.51 -3.20 21.60
N GLU A 116 -2.24 -3.69 22.80
CA GLU A 116 -2.15 -2.85 24.01
C GLU A 116 -1.01 -1.86 23.91
N ASP A 117 0.20 -2.32 23.54
CA ASP A 117 1.36 -1.44 23.33
C ASP A 117 1.09 -0.39 22.25
N PHE A 118 0.48 -0.83 21.15
CA PHE A 118 0.13 0.01 20.03
C PHE A 118 -0.87 1.09 20.40
N ALA A 119 -1.93 0.73 21.16
CA ALA A 119 -2.93 1.66 21.65
C ALA A 119 -2.36 2.71 22.60
N ALA A 120 -1.41 2.31 23.47
CA ALA A 120 -0.73 3.25 24.37
C ALA A 120 0.07 4.31 23.60
N VAL A 121 0.81 3.90 22.55
CA VAL A 121 1.59 4.83 21.70
C VAL A 121 0.69 5.81 20.95
N PHE A 122 -0.44 5.35 20.41
CA PHE A 122 -1.37 6.15 19.61
C PHE A 122 -2.55 6.72 20.41
N SER A 123 -2.45 6.83 21.72
CA SER A 123 -3.52 7.31 22.59
C SER A 123 -4.12 8.68 22.19
N ASP A 124 -3.35 9.51 21.48
CA ASP A 124 -3.73 10.85 21.02
C ASP A 124 -4.10 10.91 19.52
N LEU A 125 -4.11 9.76 18.81
CA LEU A 125 -4.44 9.65 17.39
C LEU A 125 -5.69 8.78 17.19
N LYS A 126 -6.64 9.26 16.38
CA LYS A 126 -7.84 8.49 16.01
C LYS A 126 -7.61 7.69 14.74
N GLY A 127 -8.24 6.52 14.63
CA GLY A 127 -8.21 5.71 13.42
C GLY A 127 -6.95 4.84 13.24
N TYR A 128 -6.07 4.80 14.23
CA TYR A 128 -4.79 4.07 14.17
C TYR A 128 -4.94 2.55 14.04
N GLY A 129 -6.10 1.97 14.33
CA GLY A 129 -6.31 0.51 14.37
C GLY A 129 -6.09 -0.24 13.05
N VAL A 130 -5.91 0.46 11.94
CA VAL A 130 -5.57 -0.13 10.63
C VAL A 130 -4.10 0.03 10.26
N LEU A 131 -3.31 0.71 11.10
CA LEU A 131 -1.88 0.90 10.89
C LEU A 131 -1.10 -0.36 11.25
N ASP A 132 -0.03 -0.65 10.51
CA ASP A 132 0.89 -1.74 10.82
C ASP A 132 1.73 -1.41 12.07
N PHE A 133 2.13 -2.45 12.79
CA PHE A 133 2.79 -2.31 14.10
C PHE A 133 4.05 -1.43 14.06
N VAL A 134 4.82 -1.51 12.99
CA VAL A 134 6.02 -0.69 12.75
C VAL A 134 5.74 0.81 12.83
N SER A 135 4.53 1.27 12.53
CA SER A 135 4.16 2.69 12.57
C SER A 135 4.27 3.31 13.97
N ALA A 136 4.20 2.49 15.03
CA ALA A 136 4.38 2.96 16.41
C ALA A 136 5.77 3.53 16.66
N TRP A 137 6.82 2.98 16.02
CA TRP A 137 8.19 3.52 16.12
C TRP A 137 8.33 4.87 15.44
N TYR A 138 7.69 5.06 14.27
CA TYR A 138 7.65 6.37 13.61
C TYR A 138 6.98 7.42 14.48
N TRP A 139 5.85 7.09 15.08
CA TRP A 139 5.11 8.00 15.96
C TRP A 139 5.90 8.34 17.22
N LYS A 140 6.50 7.34 17.86
CA LYS A 140 7.30 7.50 19.06
C LYS A 140 8.58 8.30 18.80
N ALA A 141 9.32 7.97 17.73
CA ALA A 141 10.49 8.71 17.32
C ALA A 141 10.17 10.17 17.00
N ALA A 142 9.08 10.43 16.26
CA ALA A 142 8.65 11.78 15.94
C ALA A 142 8.32 12.62 17.17
N LYS A 143 7.75 12.01 18.23
CA LYS A 143 7.54 12.69 19.51
C LYS A 143 8.85 12.92 20.28
N TYR A 144 9.71 11.93 20.31
CA TYR A 144 11.00 12.02 21.00
C TYR A 144 11.91 13.09 20.42
N MET A 145 11.93 13.27 19.08
CA MET A 145 12.82 14.20 18.41
C MET A 145 12.32 15.65 18.35
N GLN A 146 11.16 15.99 18.94
CA GLN A 146 10.63 17.35 18.89
C GLN A 146 11.63 18.35 19.48
N HIS A 147 11.79 19.48 18.79
CA HIS A 147 12.72 20.58 19.17
C HIS A 147 14.20 20.19 19.16
N THR A 148 14.58 19.12 18.48
CA THR A 148 15.98 18.66 18.33
C THR A 148 16.39 18.60 16.86
N ALA A 149 17.69 18.37 16.64
CA ALA A 149 18.25 18.09 15.31
C ALA A 149 18.44 16.59 15.02
N ILE A 150 17.76 15.72 15.74
CA ILE A 150 17.85 14.27 15.58
C ILE A 150 17.43 13.86 14.16
N HIS A 151 18.18 12.94 13.57
CA HIS A 151 17.80 12.24 12.35
C HIS A 151 17.40 10.80 12.71
N ALA A 152 16.18 10.41 12.36
CA ALA A 152 15.73 9.03 12.51
C ALA A 152 15.68 8.31 11.17
N ALA A 153 15.95 7.00 11.16
CA ALA A 153 15.77 6.16 9.99
C ALA A 153 15.29 4.75 10.37
N PHE A 154 14.21 4.31 9.74
CA PHE A 154 13.68 2.97 9.98
C PHE A 154 13.54 2.18 8.68
N VAL A 155 13.81 0.88 8.78
CA VAL A 155 13.37 -0.11 7.79
C VAL A 155 11.94 -0.49 8.12
N SER A 156 11.09 -0.59 7.12
CA SER A 156 9.69 -0.98 7.29
C SER A 156 9.13 -1.66 6.05
N THR A 157 8.00 -2.33 6.20
CA THR A 157 7.24 -2.78 5.04
C THR A 157 6.77 -1.57 4.23
N ASN A 158 6.71 -1.70 2.92
CA ASN A 158 6.28 -0.62 2.03
C ASN A 158 4.80 -0.20 2.23
N SER A 159 4.03 -0.96 2.99
CA SER A 159 2.62 -0.69 3.32
C SER A 159 2.42 0.66 4.01
N ILE A 160 3.37 1.13 4.83
CA ILE A 160 3.25 2.43 5.51
C ILE A 160 3.25 3.63 4.56
N MET A 161 3.69 3.43 3.32
CA MET A 161 3.71 4.44 2.25
C MET A 161 2.57 4.24 1.23
N GLN A 162 1.53 3.46 1.56
CA GLN A 162 0.48 3.06 0.64
C GLN A 162 -0.89 3.01 1.31
N GLY A 163 -1.94 3.13 0.50
CA GLY A 163 -3.31 2.97 0.95
C GLY A 163 -3.72 3.95 2.06
N GLU A 164 -4.51 3.46 2.99
CA GLU A 164 -5.04 4.25 4.11
C GLU A 164 -3.96 4.68 5.12
N GLN A 165 -2.86 3.92 5.20
CA GLN A 165 -1.82 4.17 6.18
C GLN A 165 -1.15 5.53 5.97
N VAL A 166 -1.02 5.99 4.74
CA VAL A 166 -0.41 7.29 4.43
C VAL A 166 -1.20 8.43 5.07
N GLY A 167 -2.51 8.48 4.88
CA GLY A 167 -3.34 9.53 5.45
C GLY A 167 -3.40 9.50 6.98
N LEU A 168 -3.34 8.30 7.58
CA LEU A 168 -3.47 8.13 9.02
C LEU A 168 -2.15 8.31 9.78
N LEU A 169 -1.02 7.91 9.19
CA LEU A 169 0.30 8.02 9.81
C LEU A 169 1.03 9.31 9.40
N TRP A 170 1.20 9.52 8.09
CA TRP A 170 2.08 10.58 7.60
C TRP A 170 1.46 11.96 7.65
N ALA A 171 0.14 12.10 7.47
CA ALA A 171 -0.50 13.41 7.61
C ALA A 171 -0.28 14.02 9.01
N PRO A 172 -0.55 13.32 10.12
CA PRO A 172 -0.25 13.88 11.44
C PRO A 172 1.26 14.00 11.73
N LEU A 173 2.12 13.11 11.23
CA LEU A 173 3.58 13.24 11.37
C LEU A 173 4.08 14.54 10.72
N MET A 174 3.69 14.80 9.47
CA MET A 174 4.17 15.96 8.71
C MET A 174 3.45 17.25 9.13
N GLN A 175 2.11 17.24 9.24
CA GLN A 175 1.33 18.44 9.48
C GLN A 175 1.23 18.87 10.95
N ARG A 176 1.28 17.91 11.88
CA ARG A 176 1.14 18.17 13.33
C ARG A 176 2.48 18.19 14.04
N LEU A 177 3.39 17.27 13.70
CA LEU A 177 4.69 17.11 14.34
C LEU A 177 5.85 17.69 13.52
N GLY A 178 5.60 18.28 12.33
CA GLY A 178 6.60 18.94 11.53
C GLY A 178 7.71 18.03 11.00
N ILE A 179 7.39 16.75 10.76
CA ILE A 179 8.36 15.79 10.25
C ILE A 179 8.55 15.96 8.74
N HIS A 180 9.81 15.91 8.30
CA HIS A 180 10.23 15.94 6.90
C HIS A 180 11.02 14.67 6.56
N ILE A 181 10.81 14.12 5.37
CA ILE A 181 11.60 12.98 4.87
C ILE A 181 12.89 13.54 4.25
N ALA A 182 14.03 13.20 4.84
CA ALA A 182 15.34 13.63 4.40
C ALA A 182 15.95 12.73 3.32
N PHE A 183 15.72 11.43 3.44
CA PHE A 183 16.07 10.45 2.42
C PHE A 183 15.11 9.26 2.45
N ALA A 184 14.99 8.55 1.33
CA ALA A 184 14.24 7.32 1.30
C ALA A 184 14.77 6.34 0.26
N HIS A 185 14.72 5.06 0.59
CA HIS A 185 14.81 3.98 -0.38
C HIS A 185 13.38 3.53 -0.74
N ARG A 186 13.04 3.62 -2.02
CA ARG A 186 11.79 3.08 -2.55
C ARG A 186 11.75 1.57 -2.37
N THR A 187 10.62 0.97 -2.65
CA THR A 187 10.41 -0.46 -2.45
C THR A 187 11.53 -1.30 -3.05
N PHE A 188 12.19 -2.08 -2.21
CA PHE A 188 13.18 -3.08 -2.56
C PHE A 188 12.89 -4.39 -1.84
N ARG A 189 13.46 -5.48 -2.32
CA ARG A 189 13.29 -6.79 -1.72
C ARG A 189 14.33 -7.00 -0.63
N TRP A 190 13.85 -7.12 0.61
CA TRP A 190 14.70 -7.53 1.72
C TRP A 190 14.79 -9.05 1.73
N SER A 191 15.98 -9.60 1.55
CA SER A 191 16.28 -11.03 1.70
C SER A 191 17.19 -11.22 2.90
N ASN A 192 16.76 -12.02 3.86
CA ASN A 192 17.67 -12.55 4.87
C ASN A 192 18.39 -13.77 4.30
N GLU A 193 19.66 -13.95 4.65
CA GLU A 193 20.43 -15.17 4.31
C GLU A 193 19.88 -16.44 4.97
N ALA A 194 18.96 -16.32 5.92
CA ALA A 194 18.30 -17.44 6.57
C ALA A 194 17.36 -18.18 5.61
N LYS A 195 17.61 -19.46 5.40
CA LYS A 195 16.79 -20.34 4.55
C LYS A 195 15.34 -20.37 5.04
N GLY A 196 14.38 -20.12 4.14
CA GLY A 196 12.94 -20.31 4.39
C GLY A 196 12.16 -19.06 4.84
N VAL A 197 12.78 -17.87 4.91
CA VAL A 197 12.07 -16.63 5.20
C VAL A 197 11.52 -16.02 3.90
N ALA A 198 10.22 -15.72 3.88
CA ALA A 198 9.60 -15.05 2.75
C ALA A 198 10.23 -13.67 2.55
N ALA A 199 10.65 -13.37 1.33
CA ALA A 199 11.15 -12.05 0.99
C ALA A 199 10.06 -11.00 1.19
N VAL A 200 10.39 -9.91 1.88
CA VAL A 200 9.45 -8.83 2.19
C VAL A 200 9.83 -7.58 1.38
N HIS A 201 8.84 -6.91 0.86
CA HIS A 201 9.01 -5.62 0.21
C HIS A 201 9.16 -4.53 1.28
N CYS A 202 10.36 -3.99 1.37
CA CYS A 202 10.72 -2.97 2.36
C CYS A 202 10.94 -1.60 1.73
N VAL A 203 10.88 -0.60 2.59
CA VAL A 203 11.35 0.76 2.35
C VAL A 203 12.28 1.15 3.49
N ILE A 204 13.21 2.07 3.25
CA ILE A 204 13.95 2.75 4.30
C ILE A 204 13.55 4.22 4.24
N VAL A 205 13.17 4.78 5.38
CA VAL A 205 12.77 6.19 5.45
C VAL A 205 13.58 6.89 6.52
N GLY A 206 14.36 7.86 6.09
CA GLY A 206 15.09 8.76 6.97
C GLY A 206 14.35 10.08 7.11
N PHE A 207 14.08 10.52 8.33
CA PHE A 207 13.24 11.68 8.62
C PHE A 207 13.73 12.47 9.84
N GLY A 208 13.23 13.68 9.99
CA GLY A 208 13.55 14.57 11.11
C GLY A 208 12.65 15.79 11.14
N CYS A 209 12.85 16.66 12.16
CA CYS A 209 12.10 17.91 12.29
C CYS A 209 12.68 19.06 11.44
N LEU A 210 13.90 18.92 10.96
CA LEU A 210 14.53 19.95 10.13
C LEU A 210 14.22 19.72 8.65
N VAL A 211 13.88 20.79 7.95
CA VAL A 211 13.71 20.75 6.50
C VAL A 211 15.05 20.43 5.83
N PRO A 212 15.17 19.34 5.09
CA PRO A 212 16.42 18.98 4.44
C PRO A 212 16.77 19.98 3.34
N LYS A 213 18.04 20.41 3.26
CA LYS A 213 18.50 21.27 2.17
C LYS A 213 18.39 20.60 0.79
N ARG A 214 18.55 19.29 0.76
CA ARG A 214 18.40 18.40 -0.39
C ARG A 214 17.96 17.04 0.11
N ALA A 215 16.85 16.58 -0.38
CA ALA A 215 16.39 15.22 -0.09
C ALA A 215 17.03 14.21 -1.06
N ARG A 216 17.26 12.99 -0.61
CA ARG A 216 17.92 11.93 -1.38
C ARG A 216 16.98 10.76 -1.55
N LEU A 217 16.55 10.50 -2.77
CA LEU A 217 15.67 9.40 -3.10
C LEU A 217 16.46 8.29 -3.81
N PHE A 218 16.33 7.06 -3.36
CA PHE A 218 16.98 5.90 -3.96
C PHE A 218 15.94 5.03 -4.65
N GLU A 219 16.13 4.82 -5.95
CA GLU A 219 15.26 4.01 -6.80
C GLU A 219 15.94 2.69 -7.18
N TYR A 220 15.14 1.70 -7.50
CA TYR A 220 15.58 0.39 -7.95
C TYR A 220 14.91 0.10 -9.30
N GLU A 221 15.68 -0.19 -10.34
CA GLU A 221 15.13 -0.58 -11.64
C GLU A 221 14.35 -1.91 -11.55
N ILE A 222 14.90 -2.83 -10.77
CA ILE A 222 14.21 -4.05 -10.35
C ILE A 222 14.33 -4.16 -8.83
N VAL A 223 13.34 -4.76 -8.19
CA VAL A 223 13.23 -4.79 -6.70
C VAL A 223 14.43 -5.47 -6.00
N GLU A 224 15.20 -6.25 -6.75
CA GLU A 224 16.42 -6.96 -6.32
C GLU A 224 17.71 -6.29 -6.83
N GLY A 225 17.59 -5.16 -7.52
CA GLY A 225 18.70 -4.43 -8.14
C GLY A 225 19.48 -3.55 -7.19
N GLU A 226 20.44 -2.84 -7.76
CA GLU A 226 21.19 -1.82 -7.05
C GLU A 226 20.38 -0.52 -6.91
N ALA A 227 20.65 0.21 -5.83
CA ALA A 227 20.00 1.49 -5.55
C ALA A 227 20.66 2.60 -6.39
N HIS A 228 19.85 3.36 -7.11
CA HIS A 228 20.28 4.54 -7.84
C HIS A 228 19.78 5.82 -7.15
N GLU A 229 20.70 6.72 -6.79
CA GLU A 229 20.33 7.98 -6.15
C GLU A 229 19.74 8.95 -7.18
N VAL A 230 18.53 9.44 -6.87
CA VAL A 230 17.85 10.51 -7.59
C VAL A 230 17.69 11.70 -6.63
N GLY A 231 18.13 12.88 -7.03
CA GLY A 231 17.92 14.09 -6.25
C GLY A 231 16.44 14.46 -6.23
N ALA A 232 15.94 14.86 -5.05
CA ALA A 232 14.56 15.31 -4.88
C ALA A 232 14.54 16.68 -4.17
N MET A 233 13.56 17.51 -4.53
CA MET A 233 13.30 18.76 -3.81
C MET A 233 12.47 18.50 -2.56
N ASN A 234 11.48 17.63 -2.65
CA ASN A 234 10.61 17.22 -1.56
C ASN A 234 10.22 15.75 -1.72
N ILE A 235 10.51 14.92 -0.73
CA ILE A 235 10.03 13.54 -0.72
C ILE A 235 8.72 13.49 0.08
N ASN A 236 7.60 13.30 -0.62
CA ASN A 236 6.31 13.17 0.03
C ASN A 236 6.08 11.77 0.64
N ALA A 237 4.96 11.60 1.30
CA ALA A 237 4.61 10.34 1.98
C ALA A 237 4.37 9.13 1.04
N TYR A 238 4.41 9.32 -0.27
CA TYR A 238 4.37 8.23 -1.27
C TYR A 238 5.76 7.96 -1.87
N LEU A 239 6.82 8.54 -1.30
CA LEU A 239 8.20 8.48 -1.78
C LEU A 239 8.34 8.97 -3.23
N VAL A 240 7.69 10.07 -3.54
CA VAL A 240 7.75 10.76 -4.84
C VAL A 240 8.27 12.17 -4.60
N ASP A 241 9.11 12.68 -5.53
CA ASP A 241 9.48 14.09 -5.57
C ASP A 241 8.28 14.92 -6.05
N ALA A 242 7.43 15.31 -5.11
CA ALA A 242 6.18 15.99 -5.34
C ALA A 242 5.73 16.72 -4.07
N PRO A 243 4.74 17.63 -4.15
CA PRO A 243 4.12 18.23 -2.97
C PRO A 243 3.55 17.19 -2.02
N ASP A 244 3.47 17.54 -0.72
CA ASP A 244 2.86 16.68 0.29
C ASP A 244 1.36 16.54 0.03
N VAL A 245 0.95 15.32 -0.25
CA VAL A 245 -0.44 14.92 -0.51
C VAL A 245 -0.79 13.75 0.40
N PHE A 246 -1.98 13.78 0.97
CA PHE A 246 -2.48 12.70 1.82
C PHE A 246 -3.86 12.29 1.32
N LEU A 247 -3.92 11.14 0.67
CA LEU A 247 -5.20 10.59 0.22
C LEU A 247 -5.96 10.04 1.43
N ILE A 248 -7.22 10.40 1.50
CA ILE A 248 -8.14 9.92 2.54
C ILE A 248 -9.25 9.11 1.90
N ASN A 249 -9.89 8.24 2.68
CA ASN A 249 -11.09 7.55 2.24
C ASN A 249 -12.18 8.56 1.87
N ARG A 250 -12.72 8.43 0.66
CA ARG A 250 -13.81 9.26 0.14
C ARG A 250 -14.98 8.39 -0.27
N ASP A 251 -16.19 8.82 0.04
CA ASP A 251 -17.41 8.12 -0.33
C ASP A 251 -17.80 8.35 -1.81
N ALA A 252 -17.31 9.44 -2.41
CA ALA A 252 -17.56 9.80 -3.80
C ALA A 252 -16.29 10.30 -4.52
N PRO A 253 -16.22 10.14 -5.86
CA PRO A 253 -15.12 10.67 -6.67
C PRO A 253 -14.97 12.18 -6.56
N ILE A 254 -13.73 12.68 -6.63
CA ILE A 254 -13.43 14.13 -6.69
C ILE A 254 -13.80 14.76 -8.04
N CYS A 255 -13.99 13.95 -9.07
CA CYS A 255 -14.39 14.36 -10.42
C CYS A 255 -15.80 13.87 -10.76
N ALA A 256 -16.45 14.50 -11.72
CA ALA A 256 -17.78 14.11 -12.19
C ALA A 256 -17.72 12.87 -13.09
N VAL A 257 -17.57 11.70 -12.48
CA VAL A 257 -17.48 10.39 -13.13
C VAL A 257 -18.43 9.40 -12.48
N PRO A 258 -18.83 8.30 -13.15
CA PRO A 258 -19.71 7.29 -12.57
C PRO A 258 -19.16 6.73 -11.26
N ALA A 259 -20.04 6.47 -10.30
CA ALA A 259 -19.64 5.91 -9.01
C ALA A 259 -19.18 4.46 -9.14
N MET A 260 -18.10 4.12 -8.48
CA MET A 260 -17.62 2.74 -8.34
C MET A 260 -18.23 2.09 -7.09
N ARG A 261 -18.67 0.85 -7.21
CA ARG A 261 -19.30 0.10 -6.12
C ARG A 261 -18.69 -1.29 -5.98
N PHE A 262 -18.85 -1.90 -4.80
CA PHE A 262 -18.58 -3.32 -4.63
C PHE A 262 -19.66 -4.14 -5.31
N GLY A 263 -19.33 -5.35 -5.76
CA GLY A 263 -20.32 -6.33 -6.17
C GLY A 263 -21.09 -6.93 -4.99
N SER A 264 -21.91 -7.92 -5.29
CA SER A 264 -22.81 -8.56 -4.33
C SER A 264 -22.08 -9.58 -3.45
N MET A 265 -22.41 -9.65 -2.15
CA MET A 265 -21.76 -10.52 -1.18
C MET A 265 -22.67 -11.68 -0.76
N PRO A 266 -22.35 -12.94 -1.10
CA PRO A 266 -23.22 -14.08 -0.81
C PRO A 266 -23.27 -14.46 0.68
N ARG A 267 -22.12 -14.63 1.35
CA ARG A 267 -22.01 -15.22 2.70
C ARG A 267 -22.94 -16.42 2.90
N ASP A 268 -22.77 -17.40 2.05
CA ASP A 268 -23.66 -18.55 1.87
C ASP A 268 -23.00 -19.90 2.19
N GLY A 269 -21.72 -19.90 2.58
CA GLY A 269 -20.94 -21.14 2.76
C GLY A 269 -20.71 -21.91 1.46
N GLY A 270 -20.86 -21.24 0.29
CA GLY A 270 -20.73 -21.86 -1.03
C GLY A 270 -22.00 -22.58 -1.51
N HIS A 271 -23.10 -22.49 -0.76
CA HIS A 271 -24.33 -23.24 -1.10
C HIS A 271 -25.16 -22.59 -2.23
N LEU A 272 -25.00 -21.30 -2.50
CA LEU A 272 -25.63 -20.62 -3.65
C LEU A 272 -24.73 -20.59 -4.88
N ILE A 273 -23.46 -20.92 -4.75
CA ILE A 273 -22.47 -20.87 -5.82
C ILE A 273 -22.27 -22.27 -6.41
N LEU A 274 -22.10 -22.35 -7.74
CA LEU A 274 -21.99 -23.59 -8.50
C LEU A 274 -20.81 -23.47 -9.48
N ASP A 275 -19.97 -24.47 -9.56
CA ASP A 275 -19.12 -24.71 -10.72
C ASP A 275 -19.91 -25.38 -11.84
N GLU A 276 -19.28 -25.60 -12.99
CA GLU A 276 -19.95 -26.16 -14.16
C GLU A 276 -20.51 -27.57 -13.92
N ALA A 277 -19.72 -28.44 -13.30
CA ALA A 277 -20.14 -29.82 -12.99
C ALA A 277 -21.29 -29.86 -11.99
N SER A 278 -21.21 -29.06 -10.92
CA SER A 278 -22.27 -28.93 -9.91
C SER A 278 -23.54 -28.32 -10.50
N ARG A 279 -23.44 -27.36 -11.42
CA ARG A 279 -24.60 -26.81 -12.14
C ARG A 279 -25.28 -27.87 -12.97
N ASP A 280 -24.55 -28.65 -13.74
CA ASP A 280 -25.13 -29.66 -14.63
C ASP A 280 -25.80 -30.79 -13.85
N ALA A 281 -25.16 -31.26 -12.78
CA ALA A 281 -25.78 -32.23 -11.86
C ALA A 281 -27.03 -31.65 -11.19
N PHE A 282 -27.00 -30.40 -10.76
CA PHE A 282 -28.14 -29.72 -10.16
C PHE A 282 -29.30 -29.57 -11.13
N LEU A 283 -29.02 -29.12 -12.38
CA LEU A 283 -30.05 -28.98 -13.41
C LEU A 283 -30.60 -30.33 -13.92
N SER A 284 -29.85 -31.41 -13.82
CA SER A 284 -30.35 -32.76 -14.10
C SER A 284 -31.37 -33.20 -13.06
N ALA A 285 -31.15 -32.83 -11.79
CA ALA A 285 -32.10 -33.14 -10.70
C ALA A 285 -33.31 -32.19 -10.65
N GLU A 286 -33.13 -30.93 -11.02
CA GLU A 286 -34.15 -29.86 -10.96
C GLU A 286 -34.06 -28.89 -12.17
N PRO A 287 -34.53 -29.33 -13.35
CA PRO A 287 -34.46 -28.55 -14.60
C PRO A 287 -35.13 -27.16 -14.53
N GLU A 288 -36.22 -27.05 -13.76
CA GLU A 288 -36.99 -25.81 -13.58
C GLU A 288 -36.21 -24.71 -12.86
N ALA A 289 -35.14 -25.05 -12.16
CA ALA A 289 -34.26 -24.08 -11.52
C ALA A 289 -33.41 -23.25 -12.53
N ARG A 290 -33.33 -23.68 -13.81
CA ARG A 290 -32.50 -23.04 -14.85
C ARG A 290 -32.68 -21.52 -14.94
N ARG A 291 -33.90 -21.05 -14.82
CA ARG A 291 -34.23 -19.62 -14.89
C ARG A 291 -33.64 -18.78 -13.74
N TRP A 292 -33.25 -19.40 -12.63
CA TRP A 292 -32.67 -18.77 -11.46
C TRP A 292 -31.15 -18.88 -11.41
N ILE A 293 -30.52 -19.55 -12.35
CA ILE A 293 -29.08 -19.65 -12.47
C ILE A 293 -28.56 -18.48 -13.33
N ARG A 294 -27.53 -17.79 -12.80
CA ARG A 294 -26.84 -16.70 -13.49
C ARG A 294 -25.34 -17.00 -13.53
N PHE A 295 -24.65 -16.42 -14.51
CA PHE A 295 -23.21 -16.33 -14.47
C PHE A 295 -22.78 -15.56 -13.22
N TYR A 296 -21.70 -15.99 -12.60
CA TYR A 296 -21.17 -15.42 -11.38
C TYR A 296 -19.65 -15.25 -11.54
N THR A 297 -19.12 -14.11 -11.13
CA THR A 297 -17.68 -13.82 -11.30
C THR A 297 -17.09 -13.14 -10.06
N GLU A 298 -15.96 -13.65 -9.66
CA GLU A 298 -15.02 -13.05 -8.71
C GLU A 298 -13.76 -12.58 -9.46
N ALA A 299 -12.77 -12.04 -8.73
CA ALA A 299 -11.53 -11.59 -9.34
C ALA A 299 -10.73 -12.72 -10.01
N GLN A 300 -10.73 -13.92 -9.40
CA GLN A 300 -10.00 -15.07 -9.95
C GLN A 300 -10.66 -15.62 -11.21
N GLU A 301 -11.97 -15.81 -11.20
CA GLU A 301 -12.73 -16.29 -12.36
C GLU A 301 -12.56 -15.32 -13.53
N PHE A 302 -12.69 -14.03 -13.27
CA PHE A 302 -12.54 -12.99 -14.27
C PHE A 302 -11.14 -12.96 -14.89
N ILE A 303 -10.09 -13.05 -14.08
CA ILE A 303 -8.70 -12.95 -14.55
C ILE A 303 -8.26 -14.25 -15.25
N ASN A 304 -8.64 -15.42 -14.71
CA ASN A 304 -8.21 -16.71 -15.24
C ASN A 304 -9.20 -17.36 -16.23
N GLY A 305 -10.35 -16.73 -16.47
CA GLY A 305 -11.33 -17.22 -17.44
C GLY A 305 -12.14 -18.44 -16.97
N TYR A 306 -12.26 -18.64 -15.65
CA TYR A 306 -13.09 -19.73 -15.11
C TYR A 306 -14.56 -19.33 -15.12
N THR A 307 -15.41 -20.30 -15.43
CA THR A 307 -16.86 -20.10 -15.41
C THR A 307 -17.46 -20.59 -14.10
N ARG A 308 -18.21 -19.73 -13.43
CA ARG A 308 -19.02 -20.09 -12.25
C ARG A 308 -20.43 -19.55 -12.39
N TYR A 309 -21.30 -20.09 -11.60
CA TYR A 309 -22.72 -19.77 -11.58
C TYR A 309 -23.20 -19.54 -10.16
N CYS A 310 -24.31 -18.84 -10.01
CA CYS A 310 -25.01 -18.73 -8.75
C CYS A 310 -26.52 -18.92 -8.90
N LEU A 311 -27.15 -19.37 -7.82
CA LEU A 311 -28.58 -19.27 -7.65
C LEU A 311 -28.92 -17.82 -7.28
N TRP A 312 -29.52 -17.10 -8.22
CA TRP A 312 -29.94 -15.71 -8.04
C TRP A 312 -31.44 -15.66 -7.85
N LEU A 313 -31.87 -15.73 -6.58
CA LEU A 313 -33.27 -15.91 -6.17
C LEU A 313 -33.94 -14.58 -5.78
N VAL A 314 -33.40 -13.47 -6.25
CA VAL A 314 -34.02 -12.16 -6.09
C VAL A 314 -35.36 -12.16 -6.84
N ASP A 315 -36.41 -11.73 -6.17
CA ASP A 315 -37.81 -11.67 -6.70
C ASP A 315 -38.44 -13.04 -7.02
N ILE A 316 -37.93 -14.16 -6.46
CA ILE A 316 -38.60 -15.44 -6.58
C ILE A 316 -39.91 -15.46 -5.78
N ASP A 317 -40.97 -15.87 -6.44
CA ASP A 317 -42.27 -16.07 -5.77
C ASP A 317 -42.16 -17.24 -4.76
N PRO A 318 -42.63 -17.08 -3.51
CA PRO A 318 -42.63 -18.17 -2.51
C PRO A 318 -43.38 -19.45 -2.97
N ALA A 319 -44.42 -19.34 -3.82
CA ALA A 319 -45.11 -20.49 -4.37
C ALA A 319 -44.23 -21.25 -5.37
N GLN A 320 -43.48 -20.51 -6.21
CA GLN A 320 -42.52 -21.11 -7.13
C GLN A 320 -41.36 -21.77 -6.40
N LEU A 321 -40.85 -21.15 -5.34
CA LEU A 321 -39.75 -21.66 -4.53
C LEU A 321 -40.11 -23.00 -3.89
N ARG A 322 -41.35 -23.17 -3.39
CA ARG A 322 -41.84 -24.43 -2.80
C ARG A 322 -41.84 -25.62 -3.78
N ASN A 323 -41.90 -25.32 -5.07
CA ASN A 323 -41.86 -26.33 -6.13
C ASN A 323 -40.42 -26.70 -6.56
N LEU A 324 -39.40 -26.16 -5.88
CA LEU A 324 -37.99 -26.37 -6.19
C LEU A 324 -37.26 -27.01 -4.98
N PRO A 325 -37.44 -28.33 -4.74
CA PRO A 325 -36.93 -29.00 -3.55
C PRO A 325 -35.40 -28.98 -3.43
N GLU A 326 -34.65 -29.07 -4.51
CA GLU A 326 -33.18 -29.01 -4.46
C GLU A 326 -32.68 -27.59 -4.17
N VAL A 327 -33.37 -26.57 -4.68
CA VAL A 327 -33.13 -25.18 -4.29
C VAL A 327 -33.40 -24.98 -2.79
N MET A 328 -34.53 -25.53 -2.28
CA MET A 328 -34.90 -25.43 -0.86
C MET A 328 -33.85 -26.07 0.05
N LYS A 329 -33.30 -27.23 -0.31
CA LYS A 329 -32.22 -27.88 0.43
C LYS A 329 -30.96 -26.97 0.53
N ARG A 330 -30.62 -26.30 -0.55
CA ARG A 330 -29.48 -25.35 -0.55
C ARG A 330 -29.76 -24.15 0.34
N ILE A 331 -30.95 -23.58 0.27
CA ILE A 331 -31.38 -22.45 1.10
C ILE A 331 -31.31 -22.78 2.59
N GLU A 332 -31.73 -24.00 2.98
CA GLU A 332 -31.65 -24.42 4.39
C GLU A 332 -30.19 -24.56 4.86
N ARG A 333 -29.28 -25.01 4.01
CA ARG A 333 -27.84 -25.03 4.30
C ARG A 333 -27.28 -23.63 4.46
N VAL A 334 -27.70 -22.66 3.62
CA VAL A 334 -27.33 -21.25 3.77
C VAL A 334 -27.79 -20.69 5.11
N ARG A 335 -29.05 -21.00 5.49
CA ARG A 335 -29.61 -20.58 6.78
C ARG A 335 -28.79 -21.10 7.95
N THR A 336 -28.50 -22.41 7.96
CA THR A 336 -27.67 -23.06 8.98
C THR A 336 -26.30 -22.45 9.06
N PHE A 337 -25.59 -22.30 7.94
CA PHE A 337 -24.28 -21.66 7.86
C PHE A 337 -24.29 -20.23 8.46
N ARG A 338 -25.32 -19.44 8.17
CA ARG A 338 -25.43 -18.08 8.70
C ARG A 338 -25.72 -18.07 10.20
N LEU A 339 -26.54 -18.99 10.70
CA LEU A 339 -26.85 -19.12 12.15
C LEU A 339 -25.60 -19.51 12.96
N GLU A 340 -24.74 -20.35 12.42
CA GLU A 340 -23.50 -20.81 13.06
C GLU A 340 -22.36 -19.77 13.03
N SER A 341 -22.54 -18.65 12.32
CA SER A 341 -21.51 -17.62 12.20
C SER A 341 -21.20 -16.94 13.53
N LYS A 342 -19.92 -16.73 13.81
CA LYS A 342 -19.47 -15.92 14.98
C LYS A 342 -19.92 -14.46 14.88
N ALA A 343 -20.11 -13.94 13.68
CA ALA A 343 -20.49 -12.54 13.46
C ALA A 343 -22.01 -12.34 13.55
N GLN A 344 -22.47 -11.52 14.48
CA GLN A 344 -23.90 -11.19 14.68
C GLN A 344 -24.54 -10.66 13.39
N THR A 345 -23.80 -9.83 12.63
CA THR A 345 -24.28 -9.29 11.35
C THR A 345 -24.60 -10.39 10.34
N THR A 346 -23.80 -11.46 10.28
CA THR A 346 -24.08 -12.60 9.40
C THR A 346 -25.27 -13.42 9.91
N ARG A 347 -25.40 -13.65 11.23
CA ARG A 347 -26.56 -14.34 11.82
C ARG A 347 -27.87 -13.65 11.49
N ASN A 348 -27.92 -12.32 11.47
CA ASN A 348 -29.13 -11.56 11.14
C ASN A 348 -29.64 -11.88 9.73
N PHE A 349 -28.75 -12.21 8.77
CA PHE A 349 -29.14 -12.60 7.41
C PHE A 349 -29.65 -14.05 7.29
N ALA A 350 -29.65 -14.83 8.35
CA ALA A 350 -30.31 -16.14 8.36
C ALA A 350 -31.85 -16.07 8.18
N ALA A 351 -32.44 -14.89 8.39
CA ALA A 351 -33.85 -14.62 8.13
C ALA A 351 -34.18 -14.53 6.62
N THR A 352 -33.18 -14.26 5.78
CA THR A 352 -33.32 -14.10 4.31
C THR A 352 -32.35 -15.01 3.56
N PRO A 353 -32.43 -16.35 3.72
CA PRO A 353 -31.42 -17.27 3.21
C PRO A 353 -31.46 -17.43 1.68
N THR A 354 -32.52 -16.99 1.02
CA THR A 354 -32.68 -16.95 -0.44
C THR A 354 -31.86 -15.84 -1.09
N LEU A 355 -31.46 -14.82 -0.30
CA LEU A 355 -30.80 -13.63 -0.82
C LEU A 355 -29.31 -13.62 -0.42
N PHE A 356 -28.49 -12.99 -1.26
CA PHE A 356 -27.15 -12.59 -0.86
C PHE A 356 -27.25 -11.57 0.30
N CYS A 357 -26.26 -11.59 1.21
CA CYS A 357 -26.24 -10.66 2.33
C CYS A 357 -26.16 -9.19 1.88
N GLN A 358 -25.54 -8.95 0.73
CA GLN A 358 -25.54 -7.66 0.07
C GLN A 358 -25.86 -7.86 -1.41
N ILE A 359 -26.86 -7.16 -1.89
CA ILE A 359 -27.26 -7.13 -3.29
C ILE A 359 -26.80 -5.77 -3.84
N ALA A 360 -25.80 -5.79 -4.72
CA ALA A 360 -25.22 -4.59 -5.33
C ALA A 360 -25.01 -4.77 -6.85
N GLN A 361 -25.81 -5.66 -7.45
CA GLN A 361 -25.74 -5.93 -8.89
C GLN A 361 -26.20 -4.72 -9.70
N PRO A 362 -25.39 -4.23 -10.68
CA PRO A 362 -25.80 -3.20 -11.61
C PRO A 362 -27.02 -3.62 -12.44
N ARG A 363 -27.88 -2.64 -12.78
CA ARG A 363 -29.10 -2.89 -13.58
C ARG A 363 -28.84 -2.86 -15.09
N SER A 364 -27.72 -2.31 -15.50
CA SER A 364 -27.27 -2.23 -16.88
C SER A 364 -25.87 -2.84 -17.03
N GLY A 365 -25.33 -2.87 -18.25
CA GLY A 365 -23.94 -3.26 -18.47
C GLY A 365 -22.98 -2.39 -17.65
N TYR A 366 -21.91 -2.99 -17.16
CA TYR A 366 -20.98 -2.33 -16.25
C TYR A 366 -19.52 -2.69 -16.57
N LEU A 367 -18.59 -1.81 -16.18
CA LEU A 367 -17.17 -2.10 -16.19
C LEU A 367 -16.79 -2.83 -14.90
N LEU A 368 -16.14 -3.98 -15.04
CA LEU A 368 -15.67 -4.80 -13.94
C LEU A 368 -14.17 -4.57 -13.71
N ILE A 369 -13.79 -4.34 -12.45
CA ILE A 369 -12.42 -4.12 -12.00
C ILE A 369 -12.11 -5.12 -10.89
N PRO A 370 -11.09 -5.99 -10.99
CA PRO A 370 -10.70 -6.90 -9.92
C PRO A 370 -10.11 -6.10 -8.74
N ARG A 371 -10.51 -6.45 -7.51
CA ARG A 371 -9.96 -5.83 -6.30
C ARG A 371 -8.52 -6.22 -6.03
N VAL A 372 -8.10 -7.41 -6.49
CA VAL A 372 -6.72 -7.88 -6.34
C VAL A 372 -6.16 -8.17 -7.72
N SER A 373 -4.97 -7.67 -7.99
CA SER A 373 -4.21 -7.94 -9.20
C SER A 373 -2.74 -8.08 -8.88
N SER A 374 -2.06 -9.04 -9.53
CA SER A 374 -0.63 -9.29 -9.33
C SER A 374 0.19 -8.01 -9.57
N GLU A 375 1.16 -7.75 -8.69
CA GLU A 375 2.11 -6.66 -8.84
C GLU A 375 2.96 -6.75 -10.12
N ARG A 376 3.14 -7.97 -10.64
CA ARG A 376 3.89 -8.21 -11.88
C ARG A 376 3.18 -7.68 -13.12
N ARG A 377 1.85 -7.50 -13.07
CA ARG A 377 1.08 -6.98 -14.20
C ARG A 377 1.31 -5.49 -14.37
N ARG A 378 1.70 -5.10 -15.58
CA ARG A 378 1.84 -3.68 -15.94
C ARG A 378 0.49 -2.95 -15.91
N PHE A 379 -0.59 -3.64 -16.27
CA PHE A 379 -1.95 -3.12 -16.31
C PHE A 379 -2.88 -4.01 -15.51
N VAL A 380 -3.77 -3.42 -14.71
CA VAL A 380 -4.86 -4.14 -14.05
C VAL A 380 -5.91 -4.50 -15.12
N PRO A 381 -6.18 -5.79 -15.35
CA PRO A 381 -7.18 -6.20 -16.35
C PRO A 381 -8.58 -5.72 -15.95
N MET A 382 -9.31 -5.11 -16.89
CA MET A 382 -10.69 -4.67 -16.71
C MET A 382 -11.48 -5.07 -17.96
N ASN A 383 -12.81 -5.26 -17.84
CA ASN A 383 -13.66 -5.55 -19.00
C ASN A 383 -15.10 -5.15 -18.73
N PHE A 384 -15.86 -4.92 -19.80
CA PHE A 384 -17.30 -4.75 -19.72
C PHE A 384 -18.00 -6.10 -19.52
N MET A 385 -19.01 -6.09 -18.67
CA MET A 385 -19.88 -7.22 -18.38
C MET A 385 -21.33 -6.81 -18.60
N ASP A 386 -22.17 -7.80 -18.90
CA ASP A 386 -23.63 -7.59 -18.97
C ASP A 386 -24.27 -7.62 -17.57
N ALA A 387 -25.49 -7.09 -17.48
CA ALA A 387 -26.22 -7.05 -16.21
C ALA A 387 -26.64 -8.45 -15.67
N LEU A 388 -26.57 -9.50 -16.50
CA LEU A 388 -26.95 -10.86 -16.13
C LEU A 388 -25.80 -11.62 -15.45
N THR A 389 -24.57 -11.14 -15.59
CA THR A 389 -23.40 -11.68 -14.90
C THR A 389 -23.31 -11.07 -13.50
N ILE A 390 -23.50 -11.86 -12.47
CA ILE A 390 -23.49 -11.40 -11.09
C ILE A 390 -22.06 -11.17 -10.62
N ALA A 391 -21.76 -9.92 -10.27
CA ALA A 391 -20.48 -9.52 -9.73
C ALA A 391 -20.40 -9.78 -8.22
N ASN A 392 -19.36 -10.46 -7.76
CA ASN A 392 -19.04 -10.68 -6.34
C ASN A 392 -18.39 -9.46 -5.69
N ASP A 393 -18.35 -9.40 -4.37
CA ASP A 393 -17.68 -8.33 -3.61
C ASP A 393 -16.14 -8.34 -3.68
N GLN A 394 -15.53 -9.36 -4.32
CA GLN A 394 -14.10 -9.37 -4.68
C GLN A 394 -13.79 -8.63 -5.99
N VAL A 395 -14.80 -8.09 -6.63
CA VAL A 395 -14.67 -7.18 -7.77
C VAL A 395 -15.38 -5.86 -7.49
N LEU A 396 -15.00 -4.84 -8.26
CA LEU A 396 -15.63 -3.53 -8.25
C LEU A 396 -16.36 -3.34 -9.58
N THR A 397 -17.48 -2.62 -9.54
CA THR A 397 -18.33 -2.36 -10.70
C THR A 397 -18.49 -0.87 -10.90
N VAL A 398 -18.46 -0.43 -12.17
CA VAL A 398 -18.80 0.94 -12.57
C VAL A 398 -19.92 0.86 -13.59
N GLU A 399 -21.15 1.07 -13.11
CA GLU A 399 -22.34 1.14 -13.97
C GLU A 399 -22.28 2.41 -14.83
N SER A 400 -22.78 2.34 -16.05
CA SER A 400 -22.76 3.44 -17.02
C SER A 400 -21.34 3.91 -17.43
N ALA A 401 -20.30 3.09 -17.19
CA ALA A 401 -18.97 3.36 -17.73
C ALA A 401 -19.00 3.29 -19.26
N THR A 402 -18.32 4.25 -19.92
CA THR A 402 -18.14 4.29 -21.36
C THR A 402 -16.74 3.81 -21.76
N MET A 403 -16.48 3.69 -23.06
CA MET A 403 -15.13 3.41 -23.59
C MET A 403 -14.09 4.46 -23.15
N PHE A 404 -14.51 5.71 -22.94
CA PHE A 404 -13.64 6.74 -22.37
C PHE A 404 -13.17 6.38 -20.95
N HIS A 405 -14.11 5.97 -20.08
CA HIS A 405 -13.78 5.57 -18.70
C HIS A 405 -12.88 4.33 -18.69
N PHE A 406 -13.18 3.32 -19.51
CA PHE A 406 -12.34 2.14 -19.66
C PHE A 406 -10.93 2.52 -20.15
N GLY A 407 -10.83 3.41 -21.14
CA GLY A 407 -9.54 3.86 -21.68
C GLY A 407 -8.68 4.54 -20.63
N ILE A 408 -9.24 5.48 -19.85
CA ILE A 408 -8.49 6.15 -18.76
C ILE A 408 -8.03 5.14 -17.70
N LEU A 409 -8.96 4.29 -17.21
CA LEU A 409 -8.67 3.35 -16.11
C LEU A 409 -7.68 2.24 -16.51
N THR A 410 -7.62 1.90 -17.80
CA THR A 410 -6.74 0.86 -18.33
C THR A 410 -5.36 1.43 -18.75
N SER A 411 -5.20 2.75 -18.84
CA SER A 411 -3.96 3.43 -19.26
C SER A 411 -2.83 3.33 -18.24
N THR A 412 -1.60 3.56 -18.69
CA THR A 412 -0.42 3.69 -17.80
C THR A 412 -0.60 4.82 -16.79
N MET A 413 -1.31 5.90 -17.12
CA MET A 413 -1.59 7.02 -16.20
C MET A 413 -2.29 6.54 -14.93
N HIS A 414 -3.38 5.79 -15.06
CA HIS A 414 -4.10 5.25 -13.91
C HIS A 414 -3.36 4.09 -13.23
N ASN A 415 -2.67 3.25 -14.00
CA ASN A 415 -1.90 2.15 -13.42
C ASN A 415 -0.67 2.66 -12.63
N ALA A 416 -0.04 3.78 -13.01
CA ALA A 416 0.96 4.45 -12.19
C ALA A 416 0.34 4.95 -10.87
N TRP A 417 -0.82 5.58 -10.91
CA TRP A 417 -1.57 5.98 -9.70
C TRP A 417 -1.84 4.78 -8.78
N ILE A 418 -2.31 3.65 -9.33
CA ILE A 418 -2.52 2.40 -8.56
C ILE A 418 -1.24 1.97 -7.86
N ARG A 419 -0.11 1.91 -8.57
CA ARG A 419 1.16 1.42 -8.03
C ARG A 419 1.64 2.20 -6.81
N TYR A 420 1.40 3.49 -6.77
CA TYR A 420 1.85 4.37 -5.69
C TYR A 420 0.82 4.55 -4.56
N THR A 421 -0.47 4.55 -4.88
CA THR A 421 -1.51 4.92 -3.89
C THR A 421 -2.30 3.74 -3.34
N CYS A 422 -2.29 2.61 -4.05
CA CYS A 422 -3.06 1.43 -3.69
C CYS A 422 -2.43 0.69 -2.49
N GLY A 423 -3.27 0.20 -1.58
CA GLY A 423 -2.83 -0.76 -0.57
C GLY A 423 -2.42 -2.10 -1.19
N ARG A 424 -1.78 -2.96 -0.40
CA ARG A 424 -1.32 -4.28 -0.85
C ARG A 424 -1.99 -5.40 -0.07
N LEU A 425 -2.12 -6.55 -0.72
CA LEU A 425 -2.42 -7.83 -0.09
C LEU A 425 -1.22 -8.76 -0.36
N LYS A 426 -0.35 -8.94 0.64
CA LYS A 426 1.02 -9.41 0.44
C LYS A 426 1.74 -8.46 -0.52
N SER A 427 2.18 -8.91 -1.70
CA SER A 427 2.78 -8.06 -2.75
C SER A 427 1.77 -7.51 -3.75
N ASP A 428 0.61 -8.16 -3.92
CA ASP A 428 -0.38 -7.83 -4.94
C ASP A 428 -1.13 -6.53 -4.66
N PHE A 429 -1.50 -5.80 -5.72
CA PHE A 429 -2.31 -4.59 -5.62
C PHE A 429 -3.70 -4.92 -5.08
N ARG A 430 -4.12 -4.24 -4.01
CA ARG A 430 -5.48 -4.29 -3.47
C ARG A 430 -6.21 -3.01 -3.82
N TYR A 431 -6.84 -2.98 -4.97
CA TYR A 431 -7.56 -1.81 -5.47
C TYR A 431 -8.69 -1.38 -4.50
N SER A 432 -8.66 -0.13 -4.07
CA SER A 432 -9.69 0.47 -3.22
C SER A 432 -10.44 1.55 -3.99
N LYS A 433 -11.78 1.47 -3.99
CA LYS A 433 -12.58 2.54 -4.57
C LYS A 433 -12.42 3.85 -3.82
N ASP A 434 -12.29 3.80 -2.49
CA ASP A 434 -12.30 4.96 -1.60
C ASP A 434 -10.98 5.73 -1.64
N ILE A 435 -9.84 5.02 -1.80
CA ILE A 435 -8.50 5.64 -1.90
C ILE A 435 -8.08 5.83 -3.36
N VAL A 436 -8.23 4.82 -4.21
CA VAL A 436 -7.67 4.85 -5.57
C VAL A 436 -8.61 5.57 -6.52
N TYR A 437 -9.83 5.07 -6.69
CA TYR A 437 -10.77 5.59 -7.68
C TYR A 437 -11.31 6.97 -7.32
N ASN A 438 -11.81 7.13 -6.10
CA ASN A 438 -12.48 8.35 -5.67
C ASN A 438 -11.52 9.53 -5.50
N ASN A 439 -10.22 9.28 -5.35
CA ASN A 439 -9.20 10.33 -5.32
C ASN A 439 -8.47 10.51 -6.66
N PHE A 440 -8.75 9.71 -7.69
CA PHE A 440 -8.07 9.83 -8.96
C PHE A 440 -8.45 11.12 -9.68
N PRO A 441 -7.46 11.97 -10.04
CA PRO A 441 -7.73 13.19 -10.79
C PRO A 441 -7.86 12.87 -12.29
N TRP A 442 -9.08 12.89 -12.80
CA TRP A 442 -9.37 12.69 -14.21
C TRP A 442 -8.91 13.90 -15.06
N PRO A 443 -8.72 13.76 -16.38
CA PRO A 443 -8.32 14.88 -17.23
C PRO A 443 -9.33 16.04 -17.15
N ASP A 444 -8.82 17.27 -17.07
CA ASP A 444 -9.62 18.49 -16.92
C ASP A 444 -10.28 18.85 -18.28
N ALA A 445 -11.60 18.75 -18.36
CA ALA A 445 -12.40 19.13 -19.50
C ALA A 445 -11.84 18.68 -20.87
N PRO A 446 -11.60 17.39 -21.10
CA PRO A 446 -11.06 16.91 -22.37
C PRO A 446 -12.03 17.22 -23.52
N THR A 447 -11.50 17.71 -24.65
CA THR A 447 -12.28 18.00 -25.84
C THR A 447 -12.95 16.73 -26.41
N ASP A 448 -14.03 16.87 -27.19
CA ASP A 448 -14.69 15.72 -27.83
C ASP A 448 -13.75 14.96 -28.76
N THR A 449 -12.77 15.64 -29.37
CA THR A 449 -11.74 15.01 -30.19
C THR A 449 -10.82 14.15 -29.36
N GLN A 450 -10.40 14.63 -28.19
CA GLN A 450 -9.55 13.85 -27.25
C GLN A 450 -10.33 12.65 -26.71
N LYS A 451 -11.60 12.83 -26.31
CA LYS A 451 -12.45 11.72 -25.87
C LYS A 451 -12.56 10.64 -26.93
N ARG A 452 -12.88 11.01 -28.19
CA ARG A 452 -12.97 10.06 -29.32
C ARG A 452 -11.66 9.33 -29.60
N LYS A 453 -10.51 10.03 -29.50
CA LYS A 453 -9.20 9.36 -29.67
C LYS A 453 -8.97 8.31 -28.58
N ILE A 454 -9.29 8.60 -27.32
CA ILE A 454 -9.19 7.65 -26.22
C ILE A 454 -10.15 6.47 -26.43
N GLU A 455 -11.40 6.72 -26.80
CA GLU A 455 -12.39 5.67 -27.05
C GLU A 455 -11.99 4.74 -28.19
N THR A 456 -11.47 5.30 -29.29
CA THR A 456 -10.96 4.51 -30.41
C THR A 456 -9.76 3.66 -30.03
N ALA A 457 -8.80 4.23 -29.28
CA ALA A 457 -7.63 3.49 -28.81
C ALA A 457 -8.01 2.41 -27.78
N ALA A 458 -8.96 2.71 -26.89
CA ALA A 458 -9.53 1.76 -25.94
C ALA A 458 -10.22 0.58 -26.63
N GLN A 459 -11.00 0.84 -27.69
CA GLN A 459 -11.58 -0.21 -28.55
C GLN A 459 -10.47 -1.06 -29.19
N GLY A 460 -9.35 -0.44 -29.58
CA GLY A 460 -8.18 -1.15 -30.10
C GLY A 460 -7.57 -2.14 -29.08
N VAL A 461 -7.55 -1.80 -27.78
CA VAL A 461 -7.12 -2.71 -26.71
C VAL A 461 -8.05 -3.91 -26.60
N LEU A 462 -9.37 -3.70 -26.61
CA LEU A 462 -10.34 -4.80 -26.60
C LEU A 462 -10.22 -5.68 -27.86
N GLY A 463 -10.07 -5.05 -29.05
CA GLY A 463 -9.84 -5.77 -30.31
C GLY A 463 -8.55 -6.61 -30.31
N ALA A 464 -7.47 -6.10 -29.70
CA ALA A 464 -6.25 -6.87 -29.57
C ALA A 464 -6.41 -8.11 -28.66
N ARG A 465 -7.24 -8.03 -27.62
CA ARG A 465 -7.56 -9.18 -26.76
C ARG A 465 -8.37 -10.25 -27.50
N THR A 466 -9.36 -9.86 -28.31
CA THR A 466 -10.22 -10.80 -29.04
C THR A 466 -9.47 -11.62 -30.09
N ALA A 467 -8.27 -11.20 -30.49
CA ALA A 467 -7.39 -11.99 -31.35
C ALA A 467 -6.89 -13.30 -30.69
N TYR A 468 -7.07 -13.43 -29.36
CA TYR A 468 -6.61 -14.58 -28.58
C TYR A 468 -7.76 -15.19 -27.75
N PRO A 469 -8.76 -15.80 -28.39
CA PRO A 469 -10.02 -16.22 -27.73
C PRO A 469 -9.84 -17.37 -26.71
N LYS A 470 -8.69 -18.05 -26.73
CA LYS A 470 -8.37 -19.14 -25.79
C LYS A 470 -7.48 -18.68 -24.62
N ALA A 471 -6.92 -17.48 -24.68
CA ALA A 471 -6.05 -16.95 -23.63
C ALA A 471 -6.90 -16.25 -22.56
N SER A 472 -6.59 -16.51 -21.30
CA SER A 472 -7.17 -15.79 -20.19
C SER A 472 -6.58 -14.37 -20.08
N LEU A 473 -7.21 -13.49 -19.29
CA LEU A 473 -6.61 -12.20 -18.98
C LEU A 473 -5.31 -12.34 -18.17
N ALA A 474 -5.16 -13.45 -17.42
CA ALA A 474 -3.90 -13.77 -16.76
C ALA A 474 -2.77 -13.96 -17.76
N ASP A 475 -3.01 -14.72 -18.82
CA ASP A 475 -2.03 -14.98 -19.90
C ASP A 475 -1.72 -13.72 -20.71
N LEU A 476 -2.78 -12.97 -21.08
CA LEU A 476 -2.66 -11.75 -21.90
C LEU A 476 -1.91 -10.62 -21.20
N TYR A 477 -1.95 -10.57 -19.86
CA TYR A 477 -1.31 -9.51 -19.07
C TYR A 477 -0.15 -9.99 -18.19
N ASP A 478 0.35 -11.21 -18.42
CA ASP A 478 1.63 -11.62 -17.84
C ASP A 478 2.77 -10.89 -18.59
N PRO A 479 3.71 -10.26 -17.87
CA PRO A 479 4.78 -9.48 -18.51
C PRO A 479 5.68 -10.29 -19.44
N LEU A 480 5.73 -11.61 -19.29
CA LEU A 480 6.56 -12.50 -20.14
C LEU A 480 5.83 -12.95 -21.41
N THR A 481 4.49 -12.98 -21.39
CA THR A 481 3.68 -13.56 -22.47
C THR A 481 2.73 -12.57 -23.15
N MET A 482 2.68 -11.32 -22.68
CA MET A 482 1.81 -10.28 -23.24
C MET A 482 2.05 -10.11 -24.75
N PRO A 483 1.01 -10.29 -25.59
CA PRO A 483 1.19 -10.25 -27.05
C PRO A 483 1.63 -8.87 -27.55
N PRO A 484 2.53 -8.79 -28.56
CA PRO A 484 3.05 -7.52 -29.08
C PRO A 484 1.98 -6.57 -29.62
N ASN A 485 0.91 -7.10 -30.25
CA ASN A 485 -0.21 -6.28 -30.71
C ASN A 485 -1.00 -5.65 -29.56
N LEU A 486 -1.14 -6.36 -28.42
CA LEU A 486 -1.77 -5.82 -27.21
C LEU A 486 -0.88 -4.77 -26.56
N VAL A 487 0.44 -4.99 -26.49
CA VAL A 487 1.40 -3.97 -26.03
C VAL A 487 1.28 -2.70 -26.87
N LYS A 488 1.26 -2.84 -28.20
CA LYS A 488 1.11 -1.70 -29.12
C LYS A 488 -0.23 -0.98 -28.94
N ALA A 489 -1.32 -1.71 -28.72
CA ALA A 489 -2.63 -1.12 -28.48
C ALA A 489 -2.63 -0.28 -27.19
N HIS A 490 -1.99 -0.76 -26.12
CA HIS A 490 -1.82 0.02 -24.89
C HIS A 490 -0.94 1.25 -25.10
N GLN A 491 0.11 1.18 -25.89
CA GLN A 491 0.96 2.34 -26.21
C GLN A 491 0.17 3.43 -26.95
N VAL A 492 -0.69 3.05 -27.90
CA VAL A 492 -1.58 3.99 -28.60
C VAL A 492 -2.58 4.62 -27.64
N LEU A 493 -3.13 3.83 -26.72
CA LEU A 493 -4.04 4.32 -25.67
C LEU A 493 -3.33 5.29 -24.73
N ASP A 494 -2.12 4.95 -24.27
CA ASP A 494 -1.32 5.78 -23.36
C ASP A 494 -1.03 7.14 -24.00
N ALA A 495 -0.63 7.18 -25.27
CA ALA A 495 -0.39 8.43 -25.99
C ALA A 495 -1.65 9.31 -26.08
N ALA A 496 -2.83 8.70 -26.33
CA ALA A 496 -4.09 9.43 -26.37
C ALA A 496 -4.50 9.98 -25.00
N VAL A 497 -4.25 9.22 -23.93
CA VAL A 497 -4.52 9.63 -22.55
C VAL A 497 -3.55 10.72 -22.11
N ASP A 498 -2.25 10.56 -22.32
CA ASP A 498 -1.22 11.55 -21.97
C ASP A 498 -1.53 12.90 -22.67
N ALA A 499 -1.93 12.88 -23.95
CA ALA A 499 -2.35 14.08 -24.67
C ALA A 499 -3.61 14.74 -24.07
N ALA A 500 -4.56 13.95 -23.54
CA ALA A 500 -5.76 14.50 -22.88
C ALA A 500 -5.43 15.17 -21.53
N TYR A 501 -4.37 14.73 -20.85
CA TYR A 501 -3.83 15.41 -19.67
C TYR A 501 -2.90 16.59 -20.01
N GLY A 502 -2.61 16.84 -21.27
CA GLY A 502 -1.63 17.85 -21.70
C GLY A 502 -0.20 17.49 -21.27
N LYS A 503 0.10 16.21 -21.10
CA LYS A 503 1.40 15.68 -20.68
C LYS A 503 1.93 14.68 -21.71
N GLU A 504 2.69 15.19 -22.68
CA GLU A 504 3.39 14.35 -23.64
C GLU A 504 4.83 14.10 -23.16
N GLY A 505 5.40 12.93 -23.47
CA GLY A 505 6.80 12.62 -23.20
C GLY A 505 7.13 12.29 -21.75
N VAL A 506 6.16 11.91 -20.93
CA VAL A 506 6.40 11.44 -19.55
C VAL A 506 7.20 10.13 -19.57
N ARG A 507 8.33 10.12 -18.87
CA ARG A 507 9.34 9.05 -18.98
C ARG A 507 9.03 7.83 -18.10
N ASN A 508 8.50 8.05 -16.90
CA ASN A 508 8.31 7.00 -15.91
C ASN A 508 7.05 7.22 -15.06
N ASP A 509 6.72 6.25 -14.23
CA ASP A 509 5.55 6.29 -13.35
C ASP A 509 5.66 7.35 -12.26
N ALA A 510 6.86 7.65 -11.76
CA ALA A 510 7.07 8.65 -10.73
C ALA A 510 6.70 10.06 -11.24
N GLU A 511 7.13 10.40 -12.45
CA GLU A 511 6.76 11.68 -13.08
C GLU A 511 5.24 11.78 -13.31
N ARG A 512 4.57 10.67 -13.72
CA ARG A 512 3.12 10.63 -13.86
C ARG A 512 2.42 10.90 -12.53
N VAL A 513 2.87 10.23 -11.49
CA VAL A 513 2.26 10.34 -10.17
C VAL A 513 2.53 11.70 -9.55
N ALA A 514 3.72 12.28 -9.71
CA ALA A 514 4.01 13.64 -9.28
C ALA A 514 3.03 14.65 -9.91
N PHE A 515 2.85 14.57 -11.23
CA PHE A 515 1.85 15.37 -11.93
C PHE A 515 0.41 15.13 -11.45
N LEU A 516 0.02 13.88 -11.21
CA LEU A 516 -1.31 13.57 -10.71
C LEU A 516 -1.51 14.11 -9.28
N PHE A 517 -0.47 14.16 -8.45
CA PHE A 517 -0.57 14.78 -7.12
C PHE A 517 -0.76 16.30 -7.20
N GLU A 518 -0.07 16.99 -8.13
CA GLU A 518 -0.32 18.41 -8.39
C GLU A 518 -1.77 18.65 -8.84
N LEU A 519 -2.26 17.82 -9.76
CA LEU A 519 -3.64 17.91 -10.26
C LEU A 519 -4.66 17.59 -9.15
N TYR A 520 -4.39 16.59 -8.31
CA TYR A 520 -5.20 16.27 -7.14
C TYR A 520 -5.30 17.48 -6.18
N GLN A 521 -4.18 18.12 -5.86
CA GLN A 521 -4.19 19.32 -5.01
C GLN A 521 -5.02 20.44 -5.64
N LYS A 522 -4.85 20.69 -6.95
CA LYS A 522 -5.67 21.67 -7.68
C LYS A 522 -7.16 21.40 -7.53
N TYR A 523 -7.59 20.17 -7.73
CA TYR A 523 -9.02 19.81 -7.66
C TYR A 523 -9.56 19.87 -6.23
N THR A 524 -8.79 19.41 -5.26
CA THR A 524 -9.24 19.37 -3.86
C THR A 524 -9.19 20.73 -3.17
N SER A 525 -8.34 21.66 -3.62
CA SER A 525 -8.35 23.03 -3.12
C SER A 525 -9.60 23.83 -3.51
N LEU A 526 -10.28 23.43 -4.60
CA LEU A 526 -11.49 24.09 -5.10
C LEU A 526 -12.78 23.50 -4.47
N LEU A 527 -12.69 22.36 -3.76
CA LEU A 527 -13.85 21.73 -3.13
C LEU A 527 -14.14 22.36 -1.77
N PRO A 528 -15.35 22.99 -1.56
CA PRO A 528 -15.74 23.51 -0.25
C PRO A 528 -15.76 22.38 0.79
N GLY A 529 -14.95 22.48 1.83
CA GLY A 529 -14.93 21.53 2.95
C GLY A 529 -13.79 20.51 2.97
N VAL A 530 -12.89 20.49 1.98
CA VAL A 530 -11.68 19.64 1.96
C VAL A 530 -10.47 20.34 2.60
N THR A 531 -10.57 21.60 2.96
CA THR A 531 -9.59 22.21 3.86
C THR A 531 -9.65 21.47 5.20
N VAL A 532 -8.57 20.74 5.53
CA VAL A 532 -8.29 20.26 6.89
C VAL A 532 -8.64 21.43 7.83
N LYS A 533 -9.71 21.26 8.63
CA LYS A 533 -10.16 22.29 9.57
C LYS A 533 -8.94 22.70 10.41
N LYS A 534 -8.32 23.84 10.10
CA LYS A 534 -7.54 24.56 11.11
C LYS A 534 -8.50 24.79 12.26
N ARG A 535 -8.30 24.08 13.38
CA ARG A 535 -9.04 24.34 14.62
C ARG A 535 -8.84 25.82 14.96
N GLY A 536 -9.82 26.64 14.60
CA GLY A 536 -9.94 27.99 15.10
C GLY A 536 -9.94 27.94 16.63
N LYS A 537 -9.11 28.75 17.26
CA LYS A 537 -9.12 28.98 18.70
C LYS A 537 -10.58 29.18 19.14
N ARG A 538 -11.09 28.30 20.00
CA ARG A 538 -12.33 28.56 20.74
C ARG A 538 -12.10 29.88 21.50
N SER A 539 -12.75 30.94 21.08
CA SER A 539 -12.93 32.13 21.92
C SER A 539 -13.67 31.67 23.15
N LYS A 540 -13.06 31.85 24.30
CA LYS A 540 -13.76 31.84 25.60
C LYS A 540 -14.66 33.06 25.59
N THR A 541 -15.94 32.88 25.33
CA THR A 541 -16.97 33.86 25.74
C THR A 541 -17.41 33.46 27.15
N ALA A 542 -17.09 34.30 28.08
CA ALA A 542 -17.64 34.29 29.43
C ALA A 542 -19.15 34.59 29.38
N VAL A 543 -19.95 33.85 30.06
CA VAL A 543 -20.95 34.27 31.06
C VAL A 543 -21.13 33.10 32.03
#